data_278a572cba04fe5527e2dc7f6dc61c36
#
_entry.id   278a572cba04fe5527e2dc7f6dc61c36
#
_cell.length_a   1.000
_cell.length_b   1.000
_cell.length_c   1.000
_cell.angle_alpha   90.00
_cell.angle_beta   90.00
_cell.angle_gamma   90.00
#
_symmetry.space_group_name_H-M   'P 1'
#
loop_
_entity.id
_entity.type
_entity.pdbx_description
1 polymer ?
#
loop_
_entity_poly.entity_id
_entity_poly.type
_entity_poly.pdbx_seq_one_letter_code
_entity_poly.pdbx_strand_id
1 'polypeptide(L)'
;MLSKLDLNYLDSVNNLSIKNLGLTGVNPSVACLIVDYKNDSRGVVLSYGVTSKSGRPHAEINALDKISNSQINNQTTLYVSLEPCFKENSCCAKKIISKGIKRVVVSSLDPNPQIYGKGVSFLKSKGVKVLLAGPRQNKFKQINKYFYNFQKNHSPFITLKLAISKNYYSKNLMSKNVTQKETQFYMHKLRLKHDAIIVGLNTYKEDKPKLNCRLNGINKKIRPFILTNDFATKTKFPQITFNEKNFDNFYSIMNKHNIRSVLVEGGLQTFNSFLKCRVFDEIVICQSSEIIKKSKKRYKLDKKLIKSSCKKIDSQDYFMDKIEIYKNV
;
A
#
# COMPACT_ATOMS: atom_id res chain seq x y z
N MET A 1 -15.20 13.70 23.59
CA MET A 1 -15.45 13.62 22.14
C MET A 1 -14.33 14.30 21.38
N LEU A 2 -14.12 13.96 20.09
CA LEU A 2 -13.19 14.67 19.20
C LEU A 2 -13.83 15.98 18.73
N SER A 3 -13.05 17.07 18.73
CA SER A 3 -13.46 18.33 18.12
C SER A 3 -13.35 18.28 16.58
N LYS A 4 -13.96 19.23 15.87
CA LYS A 4 -13.78 19.39 14.41
C LYS A 4 -12.30 19.57 14.05
N LEU A 5 -11.56 20.26 14.89
CA LEU A 5 -10.14 20.52 14.71
C LEU A 5 -9.30 19.23 14.86
N ASP A 6 -9.63 18.38 15.86
CA ASP A 6 -9.01 17.06 15.98
C ASP A 6 -9.17 16.23 14.72
N LEU A 7 -10.36 16.26 14.13
CA LEU A 7 -10.67 15.54 12.92
C LEU A 7 -9.85 16.05 11.73
N ASN A 8 -9.64 17.36 11.61
CA ASN A 8 -8.80 17.97 10.57
C ASN A 8 -7.33 17.55 10.72
N TYR A 9 -6.79 17.56 11.95
CA TYR A 9 -5.43 17.08 12.19
C TYR A 9 -5.29 15.58 11.95
N LEU A 10 -6.31 14.76 12.26
CA LEU A 10 -6.30 13.34 11.90
C LEU A 10 -6.33 13.13 10.39
N ASP A 11 -7.08 13.92 9.64
CA ASP A 11 -7.04 13.87 8.18
C ASP A 11 -5.66 14.28 7.63
N SER A 12 -5.03 15.27 8.26
CA SER A 12 -3.67 15.71 7.90
C SER A 12 -2.64 14.62 8.14
N VAL A 13 -2.63 13.94 9.29
CA VAL A 13 -1.70 12.82 9.54
C VAL A 13 -1.97 11.63 8.63
N ASN A 14 -3.23 11.32 8.32
CA ASN A 14 -3.56 10.27 7.37
C ASN A 14 -3.02 10.59 5.97
N ASN A 15 -3.17 11.81 5.48
CA ASN A 15 -2.61 12.24 4.20
C ASN A 15 -1.07 12.22 4.21
N LEU A 16 -0.46 12.72 5.28
CA LEU A 16 1.00 12.75 5.43
C LEU A 16 1.60 11.33 5.44
N SER A 17 0.86 10.34 5.93
CA SER A 17 1.31 8.94 5.95
C SER A 17 1.55 8.35 4.54
N ILE A 18 1.03 8.98 3.49
CA ILE A 18 1.27 8.56 2.10
C ILE A 18 2.73 8.78 1.68
N LYS A 19 3.44 9.72 2.31
CA LYS A 19 4.78 10.19 1.90
C LYS A 19 5.80 9.06 1.70
N ASN A 20 5.84 8.07 2.60
CA ASN A 20 6.78 6.95 2.53
C ASN A 20 6.09 5.60 2.22
N LEU A 21 4.85 5.63 1.73
CA LEU A 21 4.10 4.42 1.40
C LEU A 21 4.85 3.58 0.34
N GLY A 22 5.07 2.30 0.67
CA GLY A 22 5.84 1.38 -0.16
C GLY A 22 7.36 1.41 0.08
N LEU A 23 7.86 2.31 0.93
CA LEU A 23 9.28 2.44 1.27
C LEU A 23 9.60 2.01 2.70
N THR A 24 8.60 1.73 3.53
CA THR A 24 8.73 1.40 4.96
C THR A 24 9.00 -0.08 5.24
N GLY A 25 9.32 -0.87 4.21
CA GLY A 25 9.51 -2.31 4.34
C GLY A 25 8.23 -2.99 4.83
N VAL A 26 8.37 -3.84 5.85
CA VAL A 26 7.24 -4.58 6.45
C VAL A 26 6.36 -3.72 7.38
N ASN A 27 6.79 -2.51 7.75
CA ASN A 27 6.03 -1.63 8.63
C ASN A 27 5.02 -0.79 7.82
N PRO A 28 3.89 -0.39 8.45
CA PRO A 28 2.97 0.55 7.81
C PRO A 28 3.61 1.93 7.68
N SER A 29 3.16 2.71 6.71
CA SER A 29 3.54 4.11 6.62
C SER A 29 2.66 4.94 7.55
N VAL A 30 3.23 5.40 8.65
CA VAL A 30 2.56 6.17 9.71
C VAL A 30 3.03 7.62 9.66
N ALA A 31 2.20 8.54 10.09
CA ALA A 31 2.58 9.93 10.33
C ALA A 31 2.12 10.41 11.71
N CYS A 32 2.85 11.40 12.22
CA CYS A 32 2.63 12.03 13.52
C CYS A 32 2.77 13.55 13.37
N LEU A 33 1.90 14.30 14.02
CA LEU A 33 1.98 15.75 14.20
C LEU A 33 2.00 16.06 15.70
N ILE A 34 2.81 17.04 16.12
CA ILE A 34 2.80 17.62 17.47
C ILE A 34 2.31 19.04 17.35
N VAL A 35 1.21 19.36 18.02
CA VAL A 35 0.49 20.62 17.89
C VAL A 35 0.36 21.26 19.27
N ASP A 36 0.73 22.54 19.39
CA ASP A 36 0.58 23.35 20.58
C ASP A 36 -0.62 24.31 20.45
N TYR A 37 -1.46 24.37 21.48
CA TYR A 37 -2.66 25.21 21.55
C TYR A 37 -2.51 26.38 22.53
N LYS A 38 -1.32 26.62 23.09
CA LYS A 38 -1.11 27.63 24.13
C LYS A 38 -1.49 29.05 23.67
N ASN A 39 -1.05 29.42 22.48
CA ASN A 39 -1.19 30.81 21.99
C ASN A 39 -2.16 30.94 20.79
N ASP A 40 -2.62 29.84 20.20
CA ASP A 40 -3.58 29.84 19.08
C ASP A 40 -4.56 28.68 19.26
N SER A 41 -5.84 29.00 19.34
CA SER A 41 -6.92 28.00 19.50
C SER A 41 -7.04 27.06 18.30
N ARG A 42 -6.52 27.43 17.14
CA ARG A 42 -6.41 26.55 15.94
C ARG A 42 -5.22 25.59 16.05
N GLY A 43 -4.24 25.91 16.92
CA GLY A 43 -3.02 25.16 17.15
C GLY A 43 -1.89 25.45 16.17
N VAL A 44 -0.68 25.45 16.67
CA VAL A 44 0.57 25.61 15.90
C VAL A 44 1.26 24.26 15.81
N VAL A 45 1.59 23.82 14.60
CA VAL A 45 2.36 22.56 14.39
C VAL A 45 3.82 22.81 14.80
N LEU A 46 4.24 22.23 15.93
CA LEU A 46 5.62 22.31 16.42
C LEU A 46 6.55 21.40 15.60
N SER A 47 6.08 20.20 15.28
CA SER A 47 6.86 19.25 14.49
C SER A 47 5.98 18.20 13.83
N TYR A 48 6.57 17.49 12.87
CA TYR A 48 5.97 16.31 12.27
C TYR A 48 7.00 15.20 12.04
N GLY A 49 6.51 13.97 11.99
CA GLY A 49 7.28 12.79 11.62
C GLY A 49 6.49 11.87 10.71
N VAL A 50 7.20 11.10 9.90
CA VAL A 50 6.67 9.97 9.15
C VAL A 50 7.56 8.77 9.39
N THR A 51 7.02 7.55 9.29
CA THR A 51 7.84 6.34 9.37
C THR A 51 8.98 6.43 8.36
N SER A 52 10.21 6.25 8.80
CA SER A 52 11.40 6.34 7.94
C SER A 52 11.40 5.25 6.85
N LYS A 53 12.15 5.48 5.79
CA LYS A 53 12.45 4.44 4.78
C LYS A 53 13.06 3.24 5.53
N SER A 54 12.70 2.01 5.11
CA SER A 54 13.01 0.76 5.84
C SER A 54 12.24 0.52 7.16
N GLY A 55 11.36 1.44 7.59
CA GLY A 55 10.40 1.24 8.66
C GLY A 55 10.80 1.75 10.05
N ARG A 56 12.02 2.23 10.22
CA ARG A 56 12.50 2.79 11.49
C ARG A 56 13.42 3.99 11.24
N PRO A 57 13.43 5.01 12.15
CA PRO A 57 12.54 5.22 13.29
C PRO A 57 11.06 5.38 12.91
N HIS A 58 10.16 5.15 13.89
CA HIS A 58 8.72 5.35 13.72
C HIS A 58 8.38 6.86 13.65
N ALA A 59 7.18 7.17 13.18
CA ALA A 59 6.71 8.54 12.95
C ALA A 59 6.76 9.39 14.22
N GLU A 60 6.34 8.81 15.35
CA GLU A 60 6.31 9.49 16.65
C GLU A 60 7.73 9.88 17.10
N ILE A 61 8.69 8.96 16.96
CA ILE A 61 10.09 9.22 17.29
C ILE A 61 10.64 10.35 16.42
N ASN A 62 10.41 10.26 15.10
CA ASN A 62 10.84 11.28 14.15
C ASN A 62 10.21 12.66 14.40
N ALA A 63 9.02 12.74 15.01
CA ALA A 63 8.40 13.99 15.41
C ALA A 63 8.97 14.50 16.75
N LEU A 64 9.04 13.62 17.77
CA LEU A 64 9.45 13.96 19.12
C LEU A 64 10.93 14.34 19.26
N ASP A 65 11.80 13.80 18.40
CA ASP A 65 13.23 14.10 18.42
C ASP A 65 13.56 15.48 17.81
N LYS A 66 12.62 16.11 17.11
CA LYS A 66 12.77 17.45 16.52
C LYS A 66 12.42 18.59 17.47
N ILE A 67 11.88 18.29 18.65
CA ILE A 67 11.46 19.29 19.62
C ILE A 67 12.12 19.07 20.98
N SER A 68 12.43 20.17 21.67
CA SER A 68 12.90 20.14 23.06
C SER A 68 11.74 19.95 24.03
N ASN A 69 12.03 19.46 25.24
CA ASN A 69 11.00 19.32 26.27
C ASN A 69 10.42 20.67 26.70
N SER A 70 11.16 21.76 26.61
CA SER A 70 10.71 23.14 26.91
C SER A 70 9.61 23.64 25.95
N GLN A 71 9.50 23.08 24.77
CA GLN A 71 8.46 23.42 23.82
C GLN A 71 7.13 22.67 24.06
N ILE A 72 7.15 21.68 24.97
CA ILE A 72 5.98 20.87 25.31
C ILE A 72 5.33 21.41 26.57
N ASN A 73 4.02 21.61 26.56
CA ASN A 73 3.22 22.09 27.68
C ASN A 73 1.91 21.31 27.82
N ASN A 74 1.09 21.65 28.81
CA ASN A 74 -0.19 20.96 29.08
C ASN A 74 -1.23 21.07 27.95
N GLN A 75 -1.04 22.00 27.00
CA GLN A 75 -1.92 22.19 25.84
C GLN A 75 -1.33 21.57 24.56
N THR A 76 -0.19 20.89 24.67
CA THR A 76 0.41 20.17 23.54
C THR A 76 -0.31 18.84 23.29
N THR A 77 -0.71 18.61 22.04
CA THR A 77 -1.39 17.39 21.59
C THR A 77 -0.56 16.67 20.53
N LEU A 78 -0.45 15.36 20.64
CA LEU A 78 0.14 14.49 19.64
C LEU A 78 -0.97 13.83 18.81
N TYR A 79 -0.97 14.01 17.51
CA TYR A 79 -1.84 13.35 16.54
C TYR A 79 -1.05 12.28 15.79
N VAL A 80 -1.59 11.07 15.72
CA VAL A 80 -0.91 9.95 15.04
C VAL A 80 -1.89 9.11 14.23
N SER A 81 -1.46 8.66 13.05
CA SER A 81 -2.32 7.90 12.14
C SER A 81 -2.53 6.44 12.55
N LEU A 82 -1.61 5.86 13.35
CA LEU A 82 -1.72 4.51 13.90
C LEU A 82 -1.38 4.54 15.39
N GLU A 83 -1.95 3.62 16.13
CA GLU A 83 -1.67 3.38 17.54
C GLU A 83 -0.15 3.35 17.84
N PRO A 84 0.35 4.15 18.80
CA PRO A 84 1.75 4.10 19.21
C PRO A 84 2.13 2.72 19.74
N CYS A 85 3.18 2.14 19.21
CA CYS A 85 3.61 0.81 19.62
C CYS A 85 3.99 0.75 21.09
N PHE A 86 3.73 -0.40 21.72
CA PHE A 86 4.15 -0.74 23.07
C PHE A 86 4.90 -2.06 23.07
N LYS A 87 6.18 -2.02 23.46
CA LYS A 87 7.05 -3.17 23.75
C LYS A 87 7.88 -2.83 24.98
N GLU A 88 8.29 -3.85 25.75
CA GLU A 88 8.92 -3.64 27.06
C GLU A 88 10.17 -2.74 27.03
N ASN A 89 11.06 -2.90 26.07
CA ASN A 89 12.39 -2.27 26.12
C ASN A 89 12.54 -0.96 25.32
N SER A 90 11.74 -0.70 24.30
CA SER A 90 11.69 0.62 23.63
C SER A 90 10.42 0.73 22.81
N CYS A 91 9.64 1.78 23.03
CA CYS A 91 8.42 1.96 22.30
C CYS A 91 8.02 3.43 22.20
N CYS A 92 7.24 3.73 21.17
CA CYS A 92 6.73 5.08 20.95
C CYS A 92 5.92 5.60 22.15
N ALA A 93 5.11 4.73 22.78
CA ALA A 93 4.29 5.11 23.93
C ALA A 93 5.15 5.56 25.12
N LYS A 94 6.28 4.89 25.43
CA LYS A 94 7.21 5.34 26.50
C LYS A 94 7.86 6.68 26.14
N LYS A 95 8.27 6.88 24.90
CA LYS A 95 8.86 8.15 24.44
C LYS A 95 7.88 9.32 24.55
N ILE A 96 6.61 9.08 24.20
CA ILE A 96 5.54 10.09 24.34
C ILE A 96 5.41 10.54 25.80
N ILE A 97 5.42 9.59 26.74
CA ILE A 97 5.34 9.88 28.18
C ILE A 97 6.58 10.64 28.65
N SER A 98 7.80 10.16 28.31
CA SER A 98 9.07 10.81 28.73
C SER A 98 9.22 12.23 28.21
N LYS A 99 8.56 12.56 27.10
CA LYS A 99 8.49 13.94 26.56
C LYS A 99 7.43 14.81 27.24
N GLY A 100 6.60 14.28 28.14
CA GLY A 100 5.58 15.02 28.86
C GLY A 100 4.27 15.30 28.10
N ILE A 101 4.02 14.62 26.99
CA ILE A 101 2.76 14.75 26.23
C ILE A 101 1.60 14.23 27.08
N LYS A 102 0.58 15.07 27.33
CA LYS A 102 -0.61 14.73 28.15
C LYS A 102 -1.85 14.38 27.32
N ARG A 103 -1.85 14.65 26.01
CA ARG A 103 -2.98 14.37 25.11
C ARG A 103 -2.50 13.74 23.82
N VAL A 104 -3.10 12.60 23.47
CA VAL A 104 -2.83 11.87 22.22
C VAL A 104 -4.13 11.59 21.48
N VAL A 105 -4.17 11.84 20.18
CA VAL A 105 -5.30 11.56 19.30
C VAL A 105 -4.84 10.58 18.22
N VAL A 106 -5.49 9.41 18.18
CA VAL A 106 -5.12 8.28 17.34
C VAL A 106 -6.15 8.06 16.25
N SER A 107 -5.72 7.97 14.99
CA SER A 107 -6.63 7.71 13.87
C SER A 107 -7.10 6.25 13.84
N SER A 108 -6.21 5.29 14.02
CA SER A 108 -6.52 3.85 13.90
C SER A 108 -5.77 3.02 14.94
N LEU A 109 -6.43 2.00 15.49
CA LEU A 109 -5.75 0.97 16.28
C LEU A 109 -4.91 0.07 15.37
N ASP A 110 -3.83 -0.50 15.93
CA ASP A 110 -2.99 -1.46 15.21
C ASP A 110 -3.76 -2.78 14.99
N PRO A 111 -3.87 -3.28 13.75
CA PRO A 111 -4.59 -4.52 13.48
C PRO A 111 -3.89 -5.78 14.00
N ASN A 112 -2.60 -5.67 14.41
CA ASN A 112 -1.86 -6.80 14.96
C ASN A 112 -2.41 -7.18 16.35
N PRO A 113 -2.95 -8.40 16.56
CA PRO A 113 -3.51 -8.80 17.86
C PRO A 113 -2.53 -8.68 19.03
N GLN A 114 -1.23 -8.79 18.76
CA GLN A 114 -0.19 -8.63 19.78
C GLN A 114 0.01 -7.18 20.24
N ILE A 115 -0.45 -6.19 19.45
CA ILE A 115 -0.29 -4.75 19.71
C ILE A 115 -1.62 -4.08 19.98
N TYR A 116 -2.71 -4.55 19.38
CA TYR A 116 -4.05 -3.96 19.42
C TYR A 116 -4.44 -3.47 20.82
N GLY A 117 -4.66 -2.17 20.97
CA GLY A 117 -5.09 -1.51 22.19
C GLY A 117 -4.03 -1.39 23.31
N LYS A 118 -2.88 -2.08 23.22
CA LYS A 118 -1.86 -2.09 24.28
C LYS A 118 -1.15 -0.75 24.45
N GLY A 119 -0.83 -0.08 23.34
CA GLY A 119 -0.22 1.25 23.36
C GLY A 119 -1.17 2.30 23.95
N VAL A 120 -2.43 2.24 23.55
CA VAL A 120 -3.48 3.12 24.09
C VAL A 120 -3.70 2.88 25.59
N SER A 121 -3.82 1.62 26.01
CA SER A 121 -4.01 1.24 27.41
C SER A 121 -2.84 1.70 28.28
N PHE A 122 -1.60 1.50 27.80
CA PHE A 122 -0.39 1.94 28.50
C PHE A 122 -0.33 3.47 28.65
N LEU A 123 -0.62 4.23 27.59
CA LEU A 123 -0.69 5.69 27.68
C LEU A 123 -1.72 6.16 28.71
N LYS A 124 -2.93 5.56 28.69
CA LYS A 124 -4.00 5.87 29.65
C LYS A 124 -3.60 5.55 31.09
N SER A 125 -2.93 4.41 31.35
CA SER A 125 -2.46 4.03 32.69
C SER A 125 -1.42 4.99 33.27
N LYS A 126 -0.75 5.78 32.40
CA LYS A 126 0.20 6.82 32.77
C LYS A 126 -0.39 8.24 32.76
N GLY A 127 -1.72 8.35 32.80
CA GLY A 127 -2.44 9.63 32.90
C GLY A 127 -2.53 10.42 31.59
N VAL A 128 -2.20 9.82 30.44
CA VAL A 128 -2.34 10.49 29.14
C VAL A 128 -3.78 10.39 28.66
N LYS A 129 -4.40 11.51 28.30
CA LYS A 129 -5.73 11.54 27.67
C LYS A 129 -5.65 11.04 26.24
N VAL A 130 -6.14 9.83 25.96
CA VAL A 130 -6.13 9.25 24.62
C VAL A 130 -7.52 9.26 24.01
N LEU A 131 -7.67 9.84 22.81
CA LEU A 131 -8.89 9.87 22.00
C LEU A 131 -8.69 9.06 20.70
N LEU A 132 -9.73 8.34 20.27
CA LEU A 132 -9.73 7.52 19.06
C LEU A 132 -10.66 8.10 18.01
N ALA A 133 -10.30 8.01 16.73
CA ALA A 133 -11.08 8.58 15.61
C ALA A 133 -12.41 7.86 15.32
N GLY A 134 -12.63 6.65 15.85
CA GLY A 134 -13.83 5.88 15.59
C GLY A 134 -14.03 5.57 14.10
N PRO A 135 -15.16 5.94 13.47
CA PRO A 135 -15.47 5.59 12.08
C PRO A 135 -14.44 6.09 11.03
N ARG A 136 -13.66 7.13 11.34
CA ARG A 136 -12.61 7.66 10.45
C ARG A 136 -11.36 6.79 10.36
N GLN A 137 -11.26 5.72 11.14
CA GLN A 137 -10.19 4.72 11.03
C GLN A 137 -10.06 4.12 9.62
N ASN A 138 -11.12 4.18 8.81
CA ASN A 138 -11.12 3.63 7.44
C ASN A 138 -10.10 4.28 6.51
N LYS A 139 -9.81 5.59 6.65
CA LYS A 139 -8.86 6.29 5.75
C LYS A 139 -7.44 5.73 5.89
N PHE A 140 -6.93 5.60 7.10
CA PHE A 140 -5.60 5.01 7.34
C PHE A 140 -5.53 3.55 6.86
N LYS A 141 -6.58 2.77 7.13
CA LYS A 141 -6.71 1.38 6.68
C LYS A 141 -6.66 1.26 5.15
N GLN A 142 -7.32 2.16 4.42
CA GLN A 142 -7.28 2.19 2.95
C GLN A 142 -5.86 2.51 2.43
N ILE A 143 -5.17 3.49 3.05
CA ILE A 143 -3.79 3.85 2.68
C ILE A 143 -2.84 2.67 2.92
N ASN A 144 -2.94 1.99 4.06
CA ASN A 144 -2.08 0.87 4.45
C ASN A 144 -2.76 -0.50 4.25
N LYS A 145 -3.59 -0.67 3.21
CA LYS A 145 -4.41 -1.87 2.98
C LYS A 145 -3.61 -3.17 2.93
N TYR A 146 -2.38 -3.15 2.41
CA TYR A 146 -1.50 -4.32 2.34
C TYR A 146 -1.06 -4.79 3.74
N PHE A 147 -0.71 -3.84 4.61
CA PHE A 147 -0.39 -4.13 6.00
C PHE A 147 -1.60 -4.72 6.74
N TYR A 148 -2.77 -4.09 6.62
CA TYR A 148 -4.00 -4.59 7.25
C TYR A 148 -4.41 -5.98 6.75
N ASN A 149 -4.32 -6.22 5.45
CA ASN A 149 -4.61 -7.53 4.87
C ASN A 149 -3.71 -8.61 5.45
N PHE A 150 -2.40 -8.35 5.48
CA PHE A 150 -1.43 -9.31 5.99
C PHE A 150 -1.63 -9.62 7.47
N GLN A 151 -1.90 -8.61 8.30
CA GLN A 151 -2.15 -8.81 9.72
C GLN A 151 -3.43 -9.63 9.99
N LYS A 152 -4.42 -9.52 9.12
CA LYS A 152 -5.69 -10.23 9.26
C LYS A 152 -5.65 -11.64 8.67
N ASN A 153 -5.09 -11.81 7.48
CA ASN A 153 -5.24 -13.01 6.67
C ASN A 153 -3.95 -13.84 6.60
N HIS A 154 -2.82 -13.32 7.10
CA HIS A 154 -1.48 -13.94 7.00
C HIS A 154 -1.09 -14.32 5.55
N SER A 155 -1.67 -13.63 4.57
CA SER A 155 -1.44 -13.82 3.14
C SER A 155 -1.17 -12.49 2.45
N PRO A 156 -0.40 -12.47 1.35
CA PRO A 156 -0.12 -11.24 0.61
C PRO A 156 -1.40 -10.70 -0.04
N PHE A 157 -1.51 -9.38 -0.11
CA PHE A 157 -2.51 -8.70 -0.93
C PHE A 157 -2.11 -8.79 -2.39
N ILE A 158 -2.98 -9.32 -3.24
CA ILE A 158 -2.71 -9.56 -4.65
C ILE A 158 -3.45 -8.55 -5.51
N THR A 159 -2.70 -7.74 -6.25
CA THR A 159 -3.23 -6.80 -7.25
C THR A 159 -2.96 -7.34 -8.65
N LEU A 160 -4.02 -7.59 -9.42
CA LEU A 160 -3.91 -7.89 -10.85
C LEU A 160 -3.90 -6.59 -11.63
N LYS A 161 -2.92 -6.40 -12.52
CA LYS A 161 -2.84 -5.21 -13.39
C LYS A 161 -2.87 -5.63 -14.85
N LEU A 162 -3.72 -4.99 -15.63
CA LEU A 162 -3.78 -5.18 -17.08
C LEU A 162 -3.89 -3.85 -17.81
N ALA A 163 -3.06 -3.66 -18.86
CA ALA A 163 -3.20 -2.57 -19.80
C ALA A 163 -3.99 -3.08 -21.03
N ILE A 164 -4.99 -2.31 -21.44
CA ILE A 164 -5.85 -2.64 -22.60
C ILE A 164 -6.12 -1.40 -23.47
N SER A 165 -6.36 -1.63 -24.74
CA SER A 165 -6.82 -0.60 -25.66
C SER A 165 -8.31 -0.28 -25.46
N LYS A 166 -8.81 0.75 -26.14
CA LYS A 166 -10.24 1.10 -26.17
C LYS A 166 -11.13 -0.07 -26.61
N ASN A 167 -10.66 -0.90 -27.54
CA ASN A 167 -11.33 -2.11 -28.03
C ASN A 167 -10.89 -3.41 -27.33
N TYR A 168 -10.32 -3.29 -26.09
CA TYR A 168 -10.03 -4.36 -25.12
C TYR A 168 -8.91 -5.33 -25.48
N TYR A 169 -7.99 -4.98 -26.36
CA TYR A 169 -6.80 -5.78 -26.63
C TYR A 169 -5.66 -5.42 -25.65
N SER A 170 -5.04 -6.43 -25.08
CA SER A 170 -3.91 -6.30 -24.15
C SER A 170 -2.54 -6.28 -24.85
N LYS A 171 -2.49 -6.47 -26.16
CA LYS A 171 -1.27 -6.47 -26.96
C LYS A 171 -1.50 -5.85 -28.34
N ASN A 172 -0.62 -4.91 -28.70
CA ASN A 172 -0.51 -4.37 -30.04
C ASN A 172 0.65 -5.09 -30.76
N LEU A 173 0.40 -5.63 -31.95
CA LEU A 173 1.43 -6.30 -32.77
C LEU A 173 2.31 -5.33 -33.55
N MET A 174 1.92 -4.05 -33.61
CA MET A 174 2.64 -2.99 -34.32
C MET A 174 3.46 -2.09 -33.40
N SER A 175 3.13 -2.05 -32.09
CA SER A 175 3.83 -1.23 -31.13
C SER A 175 3.99 -1.97 -29.79
N LYS A 176 5.04 -1.62 -29.04
CA LYS A 176 5.38 -2.27 -27.78
C LYS A 176 4.40 -1.90 -26.66
N ASN A 177 3.85 -0.69 -26.67
CA ASN A 177 3.03 -0.15 -25.60
C ASN A 177 1.56 -0.08 -26.02
N VAL A 178 0.66 -0.38 -25.09
CA VAL A 178 -0.78 -0.27 -25.25
C VAL A 178 -1.31 1.06 -24.70
N THR A 179 -0.69 1.57 -23.64
CA THR A 179 -1.06 2.80 -22.94
C THR A 179 -0.04 3.90 -23.16
N GLN A 180 -0.43 5.14 -22.88
CA GLN A 180 0.40 6.33 -23.01
C GLN A 180 1.61 6.31 -22.04
N LYS A 181 2.61 7.16 -22.32
CA LYS A 181 3.84 7.25 -21.52
C LYS A 181 3.56 7.70 -20.08
N GLU A 182 2.61 8.58 -19.88
CA GLU A 182 2.16 9.08 -18.59
C GLU A 182 1.57 7.97 -17.73
N THR A 183 0.79 7.07 -18.32
CA THR A 183 0.22 5.90 -17.64
C THR A 183 1.31 4.93 -17.18
N GLN A 184 2.45 4.87 -17.86
CA GLN A 184 3.60 4.08 -17.39
C GLN A 184 4.18 4.64 -16.08
N PHE A 185 4.12 5.97 -15.86
CA PHE A 185 4.51 6.56 -14.58
C PHE A 185 3.57 6.10 -13.44
N TYR A 186 2.26 6.06 -13.70
CA TYR A 186 1.31 5.48 -12.74
C TYR A 186 1.63 4.01 -12.43
N MET A 187 2.05 3.22 -13.42
CA MET A 187 2.46 1.83 -13.20
C MET A 187 3.68 1.75 -12.28
N HIS A 188 4.65 2.65 -12.42
CA HIS A 188 5.78 2.69 -11.50
C HIS A 188 5.39 3.12 -10.08
N LYS A 189 4.40 4.01 -9.92
CA LYS A 189 3.80 4.31 -8.60
C LYS A 189 3.09 3.07 -8.01
N LEU A 190 2.45 2.26 -8.85
CA LEU A 190 1.85 1.01 -8.40
C LEU A 190 2.92 0.00 -7.95
N ARG A 191 4.00 -0.17 -8.72
CA ARG A 191 5.16 -0.99 -8.35
C ARG A 191 5.82 -0.52 -7.06
N LEU A 192 5.90 0.79 -6.81
CA LEU A 192 6.44 1.34 -5.56
C LEU A 192 5.73 0.79 -4.33
N LYS A 193 4.42 0.60 -4.42
CA LYS A 193 3.59 0.15 -3.29
C LYS A 193 3.67 -1.34 -3.02
N HIS A 194 4.19 -2.16 -3.96
CA HIS A 194 4.23 -3.62 -3.84
C HIS A 194 5.62 -4.14 -3.47
N ASP A 195 5.66 -5.31 -2.81
CA ASP A 195 6.91 -5.98 -2.41
C ASP A 195 7.43 -6.89 -3.51
N ALA A 196 6.53 -7.51 -4.27
CA ALA A 196 6.87 -8.39 -5.39
C ALA A 196 6.10 -8.03 -6.66
N ILE A 197 6.71 -8.37 -7.80
CA ILE A 197 6.11 -8.29 -9.12
C ILE A 197 6.20 -9.65 -9.81
N ILE A 198 5.09 -10.08 -10.39
CA ILE A 198 4.98 -11.37 -11.07
C ILE A 198 4.58 -11.16 -12.53
N VAL A 199 5.27 -11.84 -13.44
CA VAL A 199 4.89 -11.93 -14.85
C VAL A 199 4.91 -13.39 -15.31
N GLY A 200 4.07 -13.75 -16.28
CA GLY A 200 4.12 -15.06 -16.92
C GLY A 200 5.36 -15.22 -17.81
N LEU A 201 5.83 -16.48 -17.98
CA LEU A 201 7.01 -16.81 -18.77
C LEU A 201 6.92 -16.27 -20.22
N ASN A 202 5.75 -16.36 -20.86
CA ASN A 202 5.56 -15.84 -22.22
C ASN A 202 5.79 -14.32 -22.28
N THR A 203 5.23 -13.57 -21.33
CA THR A 203 5.47 -12.12 -21.21
C THR A 203 6.94 -11.81 -20.97
N TYR A 204 7.63 -12.63 -20.14
CA TYR A 204 9.05 -12.46 -19.89
C TYR A 204 9.89 -12.69 -21.17
N LYS A 205 9.60 -13.76 -21.92
CA LYS A 205 10.31 -14.08 -23.18
C LYS A 205 10.08 -13.00 -24.26
N GLU A 206 8.85 -12.55 -24.43
CA GLU A 206 8.47 -11.64 -25.51
C GLU A 206 8.88 -10.18 -25.22
N ASP A 207 8.62 -9.67 -24.01
CA ASP A 207 8.79 -8.25 -23.68
C ASP A 207 10.12 -7.94 -23.00
N LYS A 208 10.86 -8.96 -22.50
CA LYS A 208 12.10 -8.84 -21.74
C LYS A 208 12.04 -7.70 -20.70
N PRO A 209 11.04 -7.70 -19.82
CA PRO A 209 10.77 -6.57 -18.92
C PRO A 209 11.84 -6.46 -17.84
N LYS A 210 12.21 -5.23 -17.46
CA LYS A 210 13.17 -4.97 -16.37
C LYS A 210 12.62 -5.28 -14.97
N LEU A 211 11.31 -5.40 -14.78
CA LEU A 211 10.59 -5.74 -13.54
C LEU A 211 11.07 -4.96 -12.30
N ASN A 212 11.33 -3.68 -12.46
CA ASN A 212 11.80 -2.78 -11.40
C ASN A 212 10.94 -1.51 -11.31
N CYS A 213 11.09 -0.81 -10.19
CA CYS A 213 10.50 0.52 -10.01
C CYS A 213 11.49 1.58 -10.49
N ARG A 214 11.07 2.44 -11.44
CA ARG A 214 11.88 3.51 -12.04
C ARG A 214 11.20 4.86 -11.81
N LEU A 215 11.21 5.32 -10.58
CA LEU A 215 10.78 6.67 -10.22
C LEU A 215 12.02 7.46 -9.80
N ASN A 216 12.19 8.66 -10.34
CA ASN A 216 13.34 9.51 -10.04
C ASN A 216 13.44 9.77 -8.53
N GLY A 217 14.65 9.65 -7.97
CA GLY A 217 14.91 9.85 -6.55
C GLY A 217 14.39 8.73 -5.62
N ILE A 218 13.83 7.64 -6.18
CA ILE A 218 13.30 6.53 -5.39
C ILE A 218 14.09 5.25 -5.68
N ASN A 219 14.77 4.73 -4.65
CA ASN A 219 15.42 3.43 -4.68
C ASN A 219 14.54 2.37 -4.01
N LYS A 220 13.62 1.77 -4.76
CA LYS A 220 12.77 0.67 -4.29
C LYS A 220 13.23 -0.63 -4.93
N LYS A 221 13.66 -1.59 -4.11
CA LYS A 221 13.90 -2.97 -4.53
C LYS A 221 12.58 -3.73 -4.46
N ILE A 222 11.99 -4.02 -5.62
CA ILE A 222 10.85 -4.92 -5.74
C ILE A 222 11.37 -6.31 -6.15
N ARG A 223 10.83 -7.38 -5.58
CA ARG A 223 11.25 -8.76 -5.92
C ARG A 223 10.50 -9.27 -7.14
N PRO A 224 11.19 -9.55 -8.25
CA PRO A 224 10.57 -10.13 -9.44
C PRO A 224 10.49 -11.65 -9.35
N PHE A 225 9.39 -12.22 -9.86
CA PHE A 225 9.18 -13.66 -10.05
C PHE A 225 8.60 -13.93 -11.43
N ILE A 226 8.98 -15.08 -11.99
CA ILE A 226 8.43 -15.58 -13.25
C ILE A 226 7.46 -16.71 -12.97
N LEU A 227 6.20 -16.56 -13.36
CA LEU A 227 5.19 -17.58 -13.24
C LEU A 227 5.29 -18.55 -14.40
N THR A 228 5.56 -19.82 -14.11
CA THR A 228 5.71 -20.86 -15.13
C THR A 228 5.49 -22.26 -14.56
N ASN A 229 5.05 -23.17 -15.42
CA ASN A 229 5.10 -24.62 -15.19
C ASN A 229 6.21 -25.28 -16.04
N ASP A 230 6.93 -24.48 -16.87
CA ASP A 230 8.10 -24.91 -17.66
C ASP A 230 9.39 -24.39 -16.99
N PHE A 231 10.10 -25.25 -16.30
CA PHE A 231 11.37 -24.95 -15.64
C PHE A 231 12.58 -25.22 -16.52
N ALA A 232 12.41 -25.80 -17.71
CA ALA A 232 13.51 -26.04 -18.65
C ALA A 232 14.05 -24.71 -19.20
N THR A 233 13.20 -23.69 -19.29
CA THR A 233 13.59 -22.35 -19.72
C THR A 233 14.29 -21.60 -18.59
N LYS A 234 15.60 -21.35 -18.73
CA LYS A 234 16.37 -20.52 -17.78
C LYS A 234 15.91 -19.06 -17.81
N THR A 235 15.66 -18.47 -16.66
CA THR A 235 15.29 -17.06 -16.49
C THR A 235 16.23 -16.36 -15.51
N LYS A 236 16.38 -15.03 -15.66
CA LYS A 236 17.18 -14.21 -14.73
C LYS A 236 16.59 -14.13 -13.33
N PHE A 237 15.26 -14.29 -13.20
CA PHE A 237 14.52 -14.13 -11.96
C PHE A 237 14.02 -15.48 -11.45
N PRO A 238 13.78 -15.63 -10.15
CA PRO A 238 13.22 -16.86 -9.59
C PRO A 238 11.92 -17.26 -10.29
N GLN A 239 11.78 -18.55 -10.55
CA GLN A 239 10.60 -19.15 -11.15
C GLN A 239 9.70 -19.72 -10.06
N ILE A 240 8.39 -19.52 -10.21
CA ILE A 240 7.37 -20.07 -9.31
C ILE A 240 6.27 -20.74 -10.12
N THR A 241 5.72 -21.83 -9.57
CA THR A 241 4.53 -22.47 -10.14
C THR A 241 3.27 -21.79 -9.68
N PHE A 242 2.25 -21.84 -10.52
CA PHE A 242 0.89 -21.50 -10.16
C PHE A 242 -0.02 -22.66 -10.53
N ASN A 243 -0.47 -23.37 -9.50
CA ASN A 243 -1.41 -24.44 -9.67
C ASN A 243 -2.83 -23.90 -9.41
N GLU A 244 -3.69 -23.91 -10.42
CA GLU A 244 -5.07 -23.42 -10.32
C GLU A 244 -5.94 -24.18 -9.32
N LYS A 245 -5.51 -25.36 -8.87
CA LYS A 245 -6.22 -26.17 -7.87
C LYS A 245 -5.64 -26.06 -6.46
N ASN A 246 -4.40 -25.60 -6.32
CA ASN A 246 -3.73 -25.48 -5.02
C ASN A 246 -2.74 -24.30 -5.02
N PHE A 247 -3.00 -23.31 -4.17
CA PHE A 247 -2.19 -22.10 -4.03
C PHE A 247 -1.24 -22.12 -2.84
N ASP A 248 -1.20 -23.19 -2.04
CA ASP A 248 -0.42 -23.26 -0.80
C ASP A 248 1.07 -23.04 -1.05
N ASN A 249 1.61 -23.63 -2.13
CA ASN A 249 2.99 -23.43 -2.50
C ASN A 249 3.28 -21.96 -2.87
N PHE A 250 2.36 -21.31 -3.58
CA PHE A 250 2.48 -19.86 -3.91
C PHE A 250 2.52 -19.02 -2.64
N TYR A 251 1.58 -19.20 -1.73
CA TYR A 251 1.53 -18.47 -0.46
C TYR A 251 2.73 -18.78 0.44
N SER A 252 3.18 -20.05 0.50
CA SER A 252 4.37 -20.46 1.24
C SER A 252 5.62 -19.73 0.76
N ILE A 253 5.84 -19.66 -0.56
CA ILE A 253 6.96 -18.90 -1.14
C ILE A 253 6.87 -17.41 -0.79
N MET A 254 5.69 -16.80 -0.92
CA MET A 254 5.51 -15.38 -0.60
C MET A 254 5.80 -15.11 0.89
N ASN A 255 5.31 -15.96 1.79
CA ASN A 255 5.53 -15.83 3.22
C ASN A 255 7.00 -16.07 3.61
N LYS A 256 7.68 -17.08 3.03
CA LYS A 256 9.13 -17.32 3.21
C LYS A 256 9.98 -16.08 2.87
N HIS A 257 9.54 -15.31 1.92
CA HIS A 257 10.21 -14.07 1.50
C HIS A 257 9.68 -12.80 2.16
N ASN A 258 8.79 -12.90 3.18
CA ASN A 258 8.13 -11.77 3.84
C ASN A 258 7.45 -10.80 2.88
N ILE A 259 6.82 -11.33 1.80
CA ILE A 259 6.09 -10.55 0.81
C ILE A 259 4.66 -10.36 1.29
N ARG A 260 4.25 -9.11 1.47
CA ARG A 260 2.92 -8.73 1.94
C ARG A 260 2.01 -8.23 0.82
N SER A 261 2.60 -7.88 -0.30
CA SER A 261 1.87 -7.39 -1.46
C SER A 261 2.52 -7.84 -2.77
N VAL A 262 1.69 -8.33 -3.67
CA VAL A 262 2.09 -8.88 -4.98
C VAL A 262 1.38 -8.12 -6.07
N LEU A 263 2.14 -7.61 -7.04
CA LEU A 263 1.63 -7.05 -8.28
C LEU A 263 1.79 -8.06 -9.40
N VAL A 264 0.69 -8.57 -9.94
CA VAL A 264 0.69 -9.45 -11.10
C VAL A 264 0.55 -8.58 -12.36
N GLU A 265 1.65 -8.41 -13.07
CA GLU A 265 1.74 -7.68 -14.36
C GLU A 265 1.89 -8.65 -15.53
N GLY A 266 1.18 -9.77 -15.51
CA GLY A 266 1.23 -10.77 -16.56
C GLY A 266 0.50 -10.33 -17.83
N GLY A 267 0.73 -11.09 -18.92
CA GLY A 267 -0.15 -11.04 -20.08
C GLY A 267 -1.56 -11.52 -19.74
N LEU A 268 -2.48 -11.39 -20.69
CA LEU A 268 -3.89 -11.73 -20.47
C LEU A 268 -4.11 -13.17 -19.95
N GLN A 269 -3.29 -14.11 -20.37
CA GLN A 269 -3.37 -15.51 -19.90
C GLN A 269 -3.13 -15.59 -18.38
N THR A 270 -2.03 -15.02 -17.88
CA THR A 270 -1.73 -14.99 -16.43
C THR A 270 -2.84 -14.26 -15.67
N PHE A 271 -3.28 -13.10 -16.17
CA PHE A 271 -4.39 -12.35 -15.60
C PHE A 271 -5.66 -13.20 -15.47
N ASN A 272 -6.04 -13.90 -16.53
CA ASN A 272 -7.23 -14.75 -16.54
C ASN A 272 -7.11 -15.97 -15.59
N SER A 273 -5.91 -16.57 -15.41
CA SER A 273 -5.71 -17.65 -14.46
C SER A 273 -6.01 -17.20 -13.03
N PHE A 274 -5.44 -16.07 -12.60
CA PHE A 274 -5.74 -15.51 -11.27
C PHE A 274 -7.21 -15.11 -11.11
N LEU A 275 -7.78 -14.49 -12.15
CA LEU A 275 -9.18 -14.06 -12.14
C LEU A 275 -10.15 -15.25 -12.00
N LYS A 276 -9.97 -16.32 -12.78
CA LYS A 276 -10.81 -17.53 -12.73
C LYS A 276 -10.75 -18.23 -11.38
N CYS A 277 -9.56 -18.28 -10.77
CA CYS A 277 -9.36 -18.90 -9.47
C CYS A 277 -9.76 -17.98 -8.31
N ARG A 278 -10.15 -16.74 -8.57
CA ARG A 278 -10.46 -15.70 -7.58
C ARG A 278 -9.33 -15.45 -6.56
N VAL A 279 -8.08 -15.67 -6.98
CA VAL A 279 -6.88 -15.46 -6.15
C VAL A 279 -6.34 -14.05 -6.38
N PHE A 280 -7.10 -13.06 -5.94
CA PHE A 280 -6.73 -11.65 -5.96
C PHE A 280 -7.64 -10.84 -5.02
N ASP A 281 -7.17 -9.68 -4.62
CA ASP A 281 -7.92 -8.71 -3.81
C ASP A 281 -8.40 -7.51 -4.64
N GLU A 282 -7.60 -7.11 -5.64
CA GLU A 282 -7.85 -5.91 -6.44
C GLU A 282 -7.41 -6.10 -7.89
N ILE A 283 -8.16 -5.49 -8.81
CA ILE A 283 -7.79 -5.38 -10.22
C ILE A 283 -7.59 -3.91 -10.57
N VAL A 284 -6.52 -3.61 -11.29
CA VAL A 284 -6.24 -2.30 -11.88
C VAL A 284 -6.20 -2.43 -13.39
N ILE A 285 -7.19 -1.87 -14.07
CA ILE A 285 -7.26 -1.81 -15.54
C ILE A 285 -6.80 -0.44 -15.99
N CYS A 286 -5.80 -0.41 -16.87
CA CYS A 286 -5.37 0.80 -17.55
C CYS A 286 -5.85 0.74 -18.98
N GLN A 287 -6.91 1.47 -19.30
CA GLN A 287 -7.51 1.48 -20.61
C GLN A 287 -7.04 2.68 -21.42
N SER A 288 -6.39 2.41 -22.55
CA SER A 288 -6.01 3.44 -23.52
C SER A 288 -7.23 3.99 -24.24
N SER A 289 -7.17 5.27 -24.62
CA SER A 289 -8.12 5.89 -25.55
C SER A 289 -7.98 5.38 -26.98
N GLU A 290 -6.86 4.72 -27.33
CA GLU A 290 -6.55 4.27 -28.68
C GLU A 290 -7.17 2.91 -29.01
N ILE A 291 -7.49 2.73 -30.29
CA ILE A 291 -7.97 1.47 -30.85
C ILE A 291 -6.80 0.72 -31.47
N ILE A 292 -6.61 -0.54 -31.09
CA ILE A 292 -5.64 -1.42 -31.74
C ILE A 292 -6.27 -2.05 -32.97
N LYS A 293 -5.76 -1.71 -34.17
CA LYS A 293 -6.24 -2.22 -35.45
C LYS A 293 -5.73 -3.64 -35.75
N LYS A 294 -4.53 -4.01 -35.28
CA LYS A 294 -3.90 -5.30 -35.57
C LYS A 294 -3.50 -6.03 -34.28
N SER A 295 -4.25 -7.06 -33.92
CA SER A 295 -3.99 -7.95 -32.79
C SER A 295 -4.61 -9.32 -32.99
N LYS A 296 -4.26 -10.31 -32.15
CA LYS A 296 -4.85 -11.65 -32.18
C LYS A 296 -6.01 -11.76 -31.18
N LYS A 297 -7.06 -12.51 -31.52
CA LYS A 297 -8.25 -12.73 -30.66
C LYS A 297 -7.87 -13.19 -29.24
N ARG A 298 -6.82 -14.01 -29.10
CA ARG A 298 -6.30 -14.47 -27.78
C ARG A 298 -5.83 -13.37 -26.83
N TYR A 299 -5.60 -12.15 -27.32
CA TYR A 299 -5.21 -11.00 -26.51
C TYR A 299 -6.39 -10.08 -26.17
N LYS A 300 -7.62 -10.45 -26.52
CA LYS A 300 -8.83 -9.66 -26.24
C LYS A 300 -9.39 -10.04 -24.87
N LEU A 301 -9.50 -9.04 -23.97
CA LEU A 301 -10.12 -9.21 -22.66
C LEU A 301 -11.64 -9.40 -22.81
N ASP A 302 -12.18 -10.42 -22.15
CA ASP A 302 -13.62 -10.55 -21.95
C ASP A 302 -14.03 -9.79 -20.68
N LYS A 303 -14.69 -8.63 -20.86
CA LYS A 303 -15.19 -7.82 -19.75
C LYS A 303 -16.23 -8.52 -18.88
N LYS A 304 -16.95 -9.50 -19.39
CA LYS A 304 -17.98 -10.21 -18.62
C LYS A 304 -17.34 -10.92 -17.42
N LEU A 305 -16.11 -11.44 -17.58
CA LEU A 305 -15.37 -12.11 -16.50
C LEU A 305 -15.07 -11.17 -15.33
N ILE A 306 -14.75 -9.89 -15.60
CA ILE A 306 -14.51 -8.92 -14.52
C ILE A 306 -15.83 -8.53 -13.86
N LYS A 307 -16.88 -8.26 -14.65
CA LYS A 307 -18.18 -7.84 -14.14
C LYS A 307 -18.86 -8.89 -13.25
N SER A 308 -18.65 -10.19 -13.54
CA SER A 308 -19.24 -11.29 -12.77
C SER A 308 -18.51 -11.57 -11.44
N SER A 309 -17.26 -11.14 -11.31
CA SER A 309 -16.39 -11.48 -10.18
C SER A 309 -15.99 -10.29 -9.33
N CYS A 310 -16.27 -9.05 -9.78
CA CYS A 310 -15.70 -7.85 -9.18
C CYS A 310 -16.67 -6.69 -9.15
N LYS A 311 -16.54 -5.87 -8.10
CA LYS A 311 -17.20 -4.57 -7.99
C LYS A 311 -16.22 -3.46 -8.36
N LYS A 312 -16.60 -2.56 -9.28
CA LYS A 312 -15.82 -1.35 -9.54
C LYS A 312 -15.92 -0.42 -8.35
N ILE A 313 -14.77 -0.01 -7.81
CA ILE A 313 -14.67 0.84 -6.61
C ILE A 313 -14.11 2.23 -6.93
N ASP A 314 -13.39 2.37 -8.04
CA ASP A 314 -12.85 3.66 -8.47
C ASP A 314 -12.70 3.73 -10.00
N SER A 315 -12.76 4.92 -10.55
CA SER A 315 -12.54 5.20 -11.96
C SER A 315 -12.09 6.64 -12.13
N GLN A 316 -10.90 6.83 -12.68
CA GLN A 316 -10.33 8.15 -12.92
C GLN A 316 -9.75 8.25 -14.33
N ASP A 317 -9.90 9.41 -14.94
CA ASP A 317 -9.17 9.74 -16.16
C ASP A 317 -7.73 10.10 -15.78
N TYR A 318 -6.78 9.55 -16.50
CA TYR A 318 -5.36 9.76 -16.29
C TYR A 318 -4.72 10.16 -17.61
N PHE A 319 -4.66 11.47 -17.86
CA PHE A 319 -4.35 12.03 -19.18
C PHE A 319 -5.33 11.51 -20.24
N MET A 320 -4.83 10.91 -21.32
CA MET A 320 -5.64 10.33 -22.39
C MET A 320 -6.14 8.91 -22.11
N ASP A 321 -5.68 8.29 -21.04
CA ASP A 321 -6.03 6.94 -20.64
C ASP A 321 -7.00 6.97 -19.45
N LYS A 322 -7.64 5.83 -19.17
CA LYS A 322 -8.53 5.64 -18.02
C LYS A 322 -8.01 4.56 -17.10
N ILE A 323 -8.02 4.83 -15.81
CA ILE A 323 -7.66 3.84 -14.79
C ILE A 323 -8.94 3.45 -14.04
N GLU A 324 -9.24 2.17 -14.05
CA GLU A 324 -10.37 1.61 -13.33
C GLU A 324 -9.86 0.61 -12.28
N ILE A 325 -10.41 0.71 -11.06
CA ILE A 325 -10.07 -0.17 -9.95
C ILE A 325 -11.28 -0.98 -9.55
N TYR A 326 -11.08 -2.30 -9.45
CA TYR A 326 -12.11 -3.24 -9.05
C TYR A 326 -11.65 -4.03 -7.83
N LYS A 327 -12.59 -4.41 -6.98
CA LYS A 327 -12.37 -5.26 -5.82
C LYS A 327 -13.05 -6.61 -6.04
N ASN A 328 -12.42 -7.68 -5.58
CA ASN A 328 -13.02 -9.01 -5.51
C ASN A 328 -14.25 -9.00 -4.59
N VAL A 329 -15.32 -9.71 -4.97
CA VAL A 329 -16.62 -9.76 -4.27
C VAL A 329 -16.87 -11.16 -3.73
#